data_dacf00da14deba8f0a958479d0ea8eae
#
_entry.id   dacf00da14deba8f0a958479d0ea8eae
#
_cell.length_a   1.000
_cell.length_b   1.000
_cell.length_c   1.000
_cell.angle_alpha   90.00
_cell.angle_beta   90.00
_cell.angle_gamma   90.00
#
_symmetry.space_group_name_H-M   'P 1'
#
loop_
_entity.id
_entity.type
_entity.pdbx_description
1 polymer ?
#
loop_
_entity_poly.entity_id
_entity_poly.type
_entity_poly.pdbx_seq_one_letter_code
_entity_poly.pdbx_strand_id
1 'polypeptide(L)'
;MTVGTRITRSIALSGLLFGVLLAFGWQRHPPTRAIAWALIGALIWGILQAAVILVGFGRSSGKRLHRVWRWGMVLTISTAFLLYLTLTSDSILPLRHFLSDSKAIRHTLSCGIHALLFGAMAIALLFVVWRKSDPFSPRLSGAVSGLAGGLVGSVALEMVCPHLEAWHLWIGHGLTLVMLVAFGWYAGRRWLAP
;
A
#
# COMPACT_ATOMS: atom_id res chain seq x y z
N MET A 1 -7.72 -6.43 -24.76
CA MET A 1 -7.42 -7.12 -23.49
C MET A 1 -8.66 -7.09 -22.62
N THR A 2 -9.15 -8.25 -22.15
CA THR A 2 -10.36 -8.35 -21.33
C THR A 2 -10.13 -7.82 -19.90
N VAL A 3 -11.22 -7.47 -19.19
CA VAL A 3 -11.13 -7.05 -17.77
C VAL A 3 -10.51 -8.16 -16.92
N GLY A 4 -10.91 -9.42 -17.12
CA GLY A 4 -10.35 -10.55 -16.39
C GLY A 4 -8.82 -10.66 -16.57
N THR A 5 -8.31 -10.55 -17.79
CA THR A 5 -6.86 -10.59 -18.04
C THR A 5 -6.12 -9.45 -17.35
N ARG A 6 -6.71 -8.24 -17.28
CA ARG A 6 -6.11 -7.10 -16.56
C ARG A 6 -6.07 -7.35 -15.07
N ILE A 7 -7.13 -7.89 -14.48
CA ILE A 7 -7.18 -8.22 -13.05
C ILE A 7 -6.10 -9.26 -12.72
N THR A 8 -6.05 -10.38 -13.46
CA THR A 8 -5.05 -11.42 -13.23
C THR A 8 -3.62 -10.85 -13.30
N ARG A 9 -3.33 -10.04 -14.31
CA ARG A 9 -2.01 -9.37 -14.42
C ARG A 9 -1.74 -8.43 -13.27
N SER A 10 -2.72 -7.63 -12.84
CA SER A 10 -2.56 -6.71 -11.71
C SER A 10 -2.23 -7.46 -10.42
N ILE A 11 -2.97 -8.52 -10.11
CA ILE A 11 -2.74 -9.35 -8.92
C ILE A 11 -1.38 -10.04 -9.01
N ALA A 12 -1.06 -10.66 -10.16
CA ALA A 12 0.20 -11.37 -10.34
C ALA A 12 1.42 -10.43 -10.22
N LEU A 13 1.40 -9.27 -10.88
CA LEU A 13 2.49 -8.30 -10.82
C LEU A 13 2.65 -7.69 -9.42
N SER A 14 1.54 -7.34 -8.77
CA SER A 14 1.59 -6.80 -7.41
C SER A 14 2.03 -7.87 -6.41
N GLY A 15 1.55 -9.10 -6.55
CA GLY A 15 1.97 -10.23 -5.71
C GLY A 15 3.44 -10.60 -5.91
N LEU A 16 3.93 -10.57 -7.15
CA LEU A 16 5.35 -10.79 -7.45
C LEU A 16 6.22 -9.70 -6.78
N LEU A 17 5.84 -8.42 -6.96
CA LEU A 17 6.55 -7.31 -6.35
C LEU A 17 6.55 -7.42 -4.82
N PHE A 18 5.41 -7.75 -4.21
CA PHE A 18 5.29 -7.98 -2.78
C PHE A 18 6.19 -9.14 -2.32
N GLY A 19 6.18 -10.27 -3.03
CA GLY A 19 7.05 -11.42 -2.72
C GLY A 19 8.54 -11.10 -2.83
N VAL A 20 8.95 -10.35 -3.86
CA VAL A 20 10.34 -9.90 -4.02
C VAL A 20 10.76 -9.00 -2.86
N LEU A 21 9.88 -8.07 -2.44
CA LEU A 21 10.15 -7.17 -1.32
C LEU A 21 10.29 -7.93 0.00
N LEU A 22 9.42 -8.89 0.26
CA LEU A 22 9.51 -9.74 1.43
C LEU A 22 10.81 -10.53 1.44
N ALA A 23 11.17 -11.17 0.33
CA ALA A 23 12.39 -11.96 0.22
C ALA A 23 13.64 -11.10 0.43
N PHE A 24 13.69 -9.90 -0.15
CA PHE A 24 14.79 -8.97 -0.02
C PHE A 24 14.93 -8.38 1.38
N GLY A 25 13.80 -8.00 1.98
CA GLY A 25 13.75 -7.50 3.36
C GLY A 25 14.12 -8.58 4.37
N TRP A 26 13.66 -9.81 4.15
CA TRP A 26 13.97 -10.95 5.00
C TRP A 26 15.47 -11.29 5.07
N GLN A 27 16.18 -11.17 3.95
CA GLN A 27 17.63 -11.40 3.92
C GLN A 27 18.42 -10.36 4.71
N ARG A 28 17.95 -9.11 4.74
CA ARG A 28 18.65 -8.01 5.42
C ARG A 28 18.27 -7.86 6.88
N HIS A 29 17.01 -8.10 7.19
CA HIS A 29 16.44 -7.93 8.52
C HIS A 29 15.49 -9.10 8.80
N PRO A 30 16.00 -10.21 9.39
CA PRO A 30 15.14 -11.32 9.76
C PRO A 30 14.03 -10.78 10.68
N PRO A 31 12.79 -11.27 10.53
CA PRO A 31 11.66 -10.73 11.27
C PRO A 31 11.87 -10.90 12.77
N THR A 32 11.68 -9.83 13.51
CA THR A 32 11.71 -9.84 14.97
C THR A 32 10.52 -10.58 15.58
N ARG A 33 9.45 -10.75 14.79
CA ARG A 33 8.26 -11.52 15.14
C ARG A 33 8.41 -12.98 14.72
N ALA A 34 7.72 -13.88 15.42
CA ALA A 34 7.67 -15.28 15.01
C ALA A 34 7.27 -15.39 13.52
N ILE A 35 7.97 -16.21 12.76
CA ILE A 35 7.77 -16.42 11.31
C ILE A 35 6.29 -16.64 10.98
N ALA A 36 5.57 -17.40 11.81
CA ALA A 36 4.15 -17.65 11.63
C ALA A 36 3.30 -16.36 11.58
N TRP A 37 3.57 -15.40 12.47
CA TRP A 37 2.85 -14.13 12.48
C TRP A 37 3.17 -13.26 11.26
N ALA A 38 4.41 -13.25 10.82
CA ALA A 38 4.79 -12.53 9.59
C ALA A 38 4.09 -13.14 8.35
N LEU A 39 4.01 -14.46 8.24
CA LEU A 39 3.32 -15.16 7.16
C LEU A 39 1.80 -14.93 7.19
N ILE A 40 1.18 -15.00 8.38
CA ILE A 40 -0.26 -14.70 8.54
C ILE A 40 -0.54 -13.26 8.13
N GLY A 41 0.25 -12.31 8.60
CA GLY A 41 0.13 -10.91 8.21
C GLY A 41 0.26 -10.71 6.70
N ALA A 42 1.30 -11.29 6.08
CA ALA A 42 1.52 -11.22 4.63
C ALA A 42 0.31 -11.80 3.85
N LEU A 43 -0.26 -12.92 4.31
CA LEU A 43 -1.43 -13.52 3.70
C LEU A 43 -2.66 -12.62 3.80
N ILE A 44 -2.96 -12.09 5.00
CA ILE A 44 -4.11 -11.19 5.22
C ILE A 44 -4.00 -9.95 4.33
N TRP A 45 -2.85 -9.30 4.33
CA TRP A 45 -2.63 -8.09 3.54
C TRP A 45 -2.60 -8.37 2.03
N GLY A 46 -2.06 -9.50 1.61
CA GLY A 46 -2.09 -9.95 0.22
C GLY A 46 -3.54 -10.19 -0.28
N ILE A 47 -4.37 -10.84 0.53
CA ILE A 47 -5.80 -11.02 0.24
C ILE A 47 -6.50 -9.67 0.17
N LEU A 48 -6.24 -8.77 1.11
CA LEU A 48 -6.83 -7.44 1.13
C LEU A 48 -6.45 -6.63 -0.11
N GLN A 49 -5.19 -6.66 -0.53
CA GLN A 49 -4.73 -6.02 -1.75
C GLN A 49 -5.42 -6.60 -2.99
N ALA A 50 -5.54 -7.93 -3.09
CA ALA A 50 -6.27 -8.56 -4.18
C ALA A 50 -7.74 -8.13 -4.20
N ALA A 51 -8.38 -8.05 -3.04
CA ALA A 51 -9.76 -7.56 -2.89
C ALA A 51 -9.89 -6.09 -3.35
N VAL A 52 -8.95 -5.22 -3.01
CA VAL A 52 -8.91 -3.82 -3.46
C VAL A 52 -8.87 -3.74 -5.00
N ILE A 53 -8.03 -4.56 -5.63
CA ILE A 53 -7.93 -4.62 -7.10
C ILE A 53 -9.23 -5.17 -7.70
N LEU A 54 -9.77 -6.25 -7.15
CA LEU A 54 -11.01 -6.86 -7.63
C LEU A 54 -12.21 -5.91 -7.52
N VAL A 55 -12.40 -5.29 -6.37
CA VAL A 55 -13.52 -4.36 -6.11
C VAL A 55 -13.34 -3.07 -6.91
N GLY A 56 -12.12 -2.54 -6.97
CA GLY A 56 -11.82 -1.29 -7.66
C GLY A 56 -11.92 -1.39 -9.18
N PHE A 57 -11.53 -2.52 -9.75
CA PHE A 57 -11.38 -2.69 -11.20
C PHE A 57 -12.12 -3.89 -11.80
N GLY A 58 -12.73 -4.75 -10.98
CA GLY A 58 -13.31 -6.05 -11.39
C GLY A 58 -14.47 -5.98 -12.38
N ARG A 59 -15.04 -4.80 -12.60
CA ARG A 59 -16.16 -4.59 -13.52
C ARG A 59 -15.74 -3.68 -14.69
N SER A 60 -16.40 -3.82 -15.83
CA SER A 60 -16.25 -2.88 -16.96
C SER A 60 -16.57 -1.45 -16.51
N SER A 61 -15.98 -0.45 -17.15
CA SER A 61 -16.08 0.96 -16.74
C SER A 61 -17.52 1.45 -16.53
N GLY A 62 -18.48 0.99 -17.33
CA GLY A 62 -19.91 1.34 -17.18
C GLY A 62 -20.64 0.61 -16.06
N LYS A 63 -20.07 -0.47 -15.50
CA LYS A 63 -20.65 -1.29 -14.42
C LYS A 63 -19.83 -1.28 -13.14
N ARG A 64 -18.88 -0.35 -13.01
CA ARG A 64 -18.05 -0.23 -11.80
C ARG A 64 -18.90 0.11 -10.58
N LEU A 65 -18.40 -0.31 -9.43
CA LEU A 65 -19.02 -0.02 -8.16
C LEU A 65 -19.26 1.49 -8.00
N HIS A 66 -20.40 1.87 -7.43
CA HIS A 66 -20.76 3.29 -7.24
C HIS A 66 -19.63 4.05 -6.52
N ARG A 67 -19.45 5.31 -6.88
CA ARG A 67 -18.37 6.19 -6.37
C ARG A 67 -18.27 6.19 -4.84
N VAL A 68 -19.40 6.21 -4.14
CA VAL A 68 -19.45 6.22 -2.66
C VAL A 68 -18.81 4.96 -2.08
N TRP A 69 -19.10 3.77 -2.62
CA TRP A 69 -18.52 2.51 -2.14
C TRP A 69 -17.01 2.43 -2.37
N ARG A 70 -16.53 2.95 -3.48
CA ARG A 70 -15.09 2.98 -3.77
C ARG A 70 -14.34 3.93 -2.84
N TRP A 71 -14.92 5.10 -2.53
CA TRP A 71 -14.39 5.99 -1.51
C TRP A 71 -14.47 5.36 -0.12
N GLY A 72 -15.59 4.75 0.22
CA GLY A 72 -15.76 3.99 1.46
C GLY A 72 -14.65 2.96 1.62
N MET A 73 -14.37 2.16 0.59
CA MET A 73 -13.27 1.19 0.61
C MET A 73 -11.90 1.85 0.84
N VAL A 74 -11.58 2.92 0.10
CA VAL A 74 -10.28 3.62 0.27
C VAL A 74 -10.14 4.15 1.70
N LEU A 75 -11.16 4.82 2.22
CA LEU A 75 -11.13 5.38 3.58
C LEU A 75 -11.08 4.29 4.64
N THR A 76 -11.95 3.28 4.57
CA THR A 76 -12.02 2.21 5.57
C THR A 76 -10.71 1.44 5.65
N ILE A 77 -10.12 1.05 4.51
CA ILE A 77 -8.89 0.26 4.51
C ILE A 77 -7.70 1.11 4.97
N SER A 78 -7.61 2.38 4.54
CA SER A 78 -6.55 3.27 5.03
C SER A 78 -6.66 3.49 6.54
N THR A 79 -7.87 3.71 7.07
CA THR A 79 -8.10 3.88 8.51
C THR A 79 -7.80 2.59 9.28
N ALA A 80 -8.23 1.43 8.75
CA ALA A 80 -7.93 0.14 9.36
C ALA A 80 -6.43 -0.15 9.42
N PHE A 81 -5.68 0.22 8.38
CA PHE A 81 -4.22 0.11 8.36
C PHE A 81 -3.56 1.01 9.40
N LEU A 82 -3.97 2.28 9.50
CA LEU A 82 -3.46 3.21 10.51
C LEU A 82 -3.77 2.72 11.93
N LEU A 83 -4.97 2.20 12.16
CA LEU A 83 -5.34 1.60 13.45
C LEU A 83 -4.49 0.35 13.75
N TYR A 84 -4.26 -0.50 12.76
CA TYR A 84 -3.38 -1.66 12.87
C TYR A 84 -1.97 -1.24 13.30
N LEU A 85 -1.36 -0.21 12.68
CA LEU A 85 -0.06 0.31 13.08
C LEU A 85 -0.04 0.79 14.54
N THR A 86 -1.12 1.43 15.00
CA THR A 86 -1.25 1.87 16.39
C THR A 86 -1.31 0.69 17.36
N LEU A 87 -2.10 -0.34 17.03
CA LEU A 87 -2.27 -1.52 17.88
C LEU A 87 -1.03 -2.43 17.91
N THR A 88 -0.19 -2.38 16.88
CA THR A 88 1.03 -3.20 16.78
C THR A 88 2.27 -2.48 17.27
N SER A 89 2.18 -1.20 17.64
CA SER A 89 3.31 -0.46 18.19
C SER A 89 3.62 -0.89 19.62
N ASP A 90 4.90 -1.06 19.93
CA ASP A 90 5.36 -1.50 21.25
C ASP A 90 5.37 -0.36 22.29
N SER A 91 5.51 0.89 21.82
CA SER A 91 5.60 2.06 22.71
C SER A 91 5.09 3.33 22.02
N ILE A 92 4.39 4.15 22.79
CA ILE A 92 3.99 5.51 22.38
C ILE A 92 4.86 6.49 23.18
N LEU A 93 6.12 6.61 22.79
CA LEU A 93 7.00 7.62 23.39
C LEU A 93 6.54 9.03 23.00
N PRO A 94 6.75 10.04 23.88
CA PRO A 94 6.48 11.43 23.51
C PRO A 94 7.22 11.83 22.22
N LEU A 95 6.55 12.54 21.33
CA LEU A 95 7.11 12.98 20.03
C LEU A 95 8.46 13.68 20.16
N ARG A 96 8.66 14.43 21.24
CA ARG A 96 9.94 15.11 21.53
C ARG A 96 11.12 14.16 21.65
N HIS A 97 10.92 12.96 22.21
CA HIS A 97 11.99 11.95 22.31
C HIS A 97 12.34 11.39 20.94
N PHE A 98 11.33 11.09 20.13
CA PHE A 98 11.55 10.68 18.74
C PHE A 98 12.30 11.75 17.95
N LEU A 99 11.91 13.03 18.06
CA LEU A 99 12.54 14.13 17.33
C LEU A 99 13.97 14.45 17.83
N SER A 100 14.34 14.07 19.04
CA SER A 100 15.70 14.22 19.55
C SER A 100 16.64 13.09 19.14
N ASP A 101 16.11 11.96 18.69
CA ASP A 101 16.93 10.82 18.24
C ASP A 101 17.15 10.86 16.71
N SER A 102 18.32 11.35 16.32
CA SER A 102 18.71 11.43 14.91
C SER A 102 18.80 10.06 14.21
N LYS A 103 19.04 8.97 14.95
CA LYS A 103 19.04 7.60 14.38
C LYS A 103 17.63 7.14 14.11
N ALA A 104 16.69 7.33 15.04
CA ALA A 104 15.28 7.01 14.85
C ALA A 104 14.70 7.75 13.63
N ILE A 105 14.97 9.05 13.50
CA ILE A 105 14.55 9.84 12.33
C ILE A 105 15.12 9.26 11.04
N ARG A 106 16.42 8.97 11.00
CA ARG A 106 17.08 8.43 9.79
C ARG A 106 16.49 7.09 9.37
N HIS A 107 16.27 6.18 10.31
CA HIS A 107 15.63 4.89 10.04
C HIS A 107 14.20 5.06 9.53
N THR A 108 13.42 5.93 10.14
CA THR A 108 12.05 6.25 9.73
C THR A 108 12.00 6.78 8.29
N LEU A 109 12.87 7.74 7.97
CA LEU A 109 12.96 8.30 6.61
C LEU A 109 13.41 7.22 5.59
N SER A 110 14.38 6.39 5.95
CA SER A 110 14.81 5.28 5.09
C SER A 110 13.66 4.33 4.79
N CYS A 111 12.93 3.87 5.80
CA CYS A 111 11.75 3.01 5.61
C CYS A 111 10.68 3.70 4.76
N GLY A 112 10.36 4.96 5.05
CA GLY A 112 9.39 5.73 4.27
C GLY A 112 9.78 5.88 2.79
N ILE A 113 11.04 6.17 2.51
CA ILE A 113 11.56 6.26 1.12
C ILE A 113 11.41 4.92 0.40
N HIS A 114 11.80 3.81 1.02
CA HIS A 114 11.65 2.49 0.41
C HIS A 114 10.16 2.15 0.18
N ALA A 115 9.28 2.42 1.16
CA ALA A 115 7.85 2.22 0.99
C ALA A 115 7.27 3.06 -0.15
N LEU A 116 7.69 4.33 -0.27
CA LEU A 116 7.28 5.21 -1.38
C LEU A 116 7.75 4.67 -2.74
N LEU A 117 9.02 4.27 -2.85
CA LEU A 117 9.57 3.75 -4.10
C LEU A 117 8.84 2.48 -4.56
N PHE A 118 8.68 1.53 -3.68
CA PHE A 118 8.03 0.26 -4.00
C PHE A 118 6.52 0.42 -4.24
N GLY A 119 5.86 1.26 -3.44
CA GLY A 119 4.46 1.60 -3.67
C GLY A 119 4.24 2.33 -4.99
N ALA A 120 5.12 3.26 -5.35
CA ALA A 120 5.09 3.96 -6.64
C ALA A 120 5.31 3.02 -7.82
N MET A 121 6.23 2.04 -7.69
CA MET A 121 6.41 0.99 -8.71
C MET A 121 5.12 0.17 -8.91
N ALA A 122 4.47 -0.23 -7.81
CA ALA A 122 3.21 -0.95 -7.89
C ALA A 122 2.11 -0.11 -8.56
N ILE A 123 2.00 1.18 -8.22
CA ILE A 123 1.06 2.12 -8.88
C ILE A 123 1.37 2.23 -10.37
N ALA A 124 2.64 2.37 -10.76
CA ALA A 124 3.05 2.47 -12.16
C ALA A 124 2.64 1.22 -12.95
N LEU A 125 2.87 0.03 -12.40
CA LEU A 125 2.41 -1.23 -12.99
C LEU A 125 0.89 -1.27 -13.17
N LEU A 126 0.14 -0.87 -12.14
CA LEU A 126 -1.32 -0.77 -12.23
C LEU A 126 -1.76 0.23 -13.30
N PHE A 127 -1.12 1.39 -13.38
CA PHE A 127 -1.44 2.41 -14.40
C PHE A 127 -1.16 1.92 -15.82
N VAL A 128 -0.07 1.17 -16.05
CA VAL A 128 0.21 0.55 -17.35
C VAL A 128 -0.89 -0.46 -17.72
N VAL A 129 -1.28 -1.34 -16.81
CA VAL A 129 -2.32 -2.36 -17.03
C VAL A 129 -3.69 -1.72 -17.27
N TRP A 130 -4.02 -0.64 -16.54
CA TRP A 130 -5.32 0.01 -16.56
C TRP A 130 -5.35 1.34 -17.33
N ARG A 131 -4.33 1.61 -18.12
CA ARG A 131 -4.23 2.82 -18.94
C ARG A 131 -5.51 3.03 -19.77
N LYS A 132 -6.03 4.27 -19.73
CA LYS A 132 -7.21 4.69 -20.48
C LYS A 132 -8.45 3.81 -20.27
N SER A 133 -8.65 3.28 -19.07
CA SER A 133 -9.73 2.34 -18.77
C SER A 133 -10.90 2.93 -17.99
N ASP A 134 -10.80 4.15 -17.51
CA ASP A 134 -11.83 4.78 -16.68
C ASP A 134 -12.19 6.20 -17.13
N PRO A 135 -13.20 6.35 -18.02
CA PRO A 135 -13.65 7.66 -18.46
C PRO A 135 -14.47 8.42 -17.40
N PHE A 136 -15.07 7.71 -16.43
CA PHE A 136 -16.04 8.31 -15.51
C PHE A 136 -15.44 8.80 -14.19
N SER A 137 -14.46 8.08 -13.67
CA SER A 137 -13.86 8.43 -12.36
C SER A 137 -12.36 8.11 -12.27
N PRO A 138 -11.53 8.63 -13.21
CA PRO A 138 -10.12 8.25 -13.30
C PRO A 138 -9.32 8.61 -12.03
N ARG A 139 -9.67 9.71 -11.36
CA ARG A 139 -9.05 10.09 -10.08
C ARG A 139 -9.30 9.05 -9.00
N LEU A 140 -10.55 8.56 -8.89
CA LEU A 140 -10.89 7.57 -7.87
C LEU A 140 -10.25 6.20 -8.18
N SER A 141 -10.18 5.81 -9.45
CA SER A 141 -9.41 4.64 -9.86
C SER A 141 -7.94 4.79 -9.56
N GLY A 142 -7.41 6.01 -9.69
CA GLY A 142 -6.06 6.34 -9.27
C GLY A 142 -5.87 6.21 -7.75
N ALA A 143 -6.81 6.70 -6.92
CA ALA A 143 -6.76 6.54 -5.46
C ALA A 143 -6.78 5.05 -5.05
N VAL A 144 -7.60 4.23 -5.73
CA VAL A 144 -7.62 2.77 -5.53
C VAL A 144 -6.28 2.13 -5.90
N SER A 145 -5.66 2.57 -7.00
CA SER A 145 -4.30 2.13 -7.37
C SER A 145 -3.28 2.57 -6.34
N GLY A 146 -3.43 3.80 -5.81
CA GLY A 146 -2.61 4.34 -4.73
C GLY A 146 -2.71 3.53 -3.45
N LEU A 147 -3.93 3.14 -3.06
CA LEU A 147 -4.17 2.26 -1.93
C LEU A 147 -3.51 0.89 -2.14
N ALA A 148 -3.75 0.24 -3.29
CA ALA A 148 -3.16 -1.06 -3.58
C ALA A 148 -1.63 -1.02 -3.59
N GLY A 149 -1.03 0.01 -4.22
CA GLY A 149 0.43 0.19 -4.23
C GLY A 149 0.98 0.55 -2.84
N GLY A 150 0.27 1.41 -2.10
CA GLY A 150 0.63 1.77 -0.74
C GLY A 150 0.65 0.57 0.20
N LEU A 151 -0.32 -0.33 0.09
CA LEU A 151 -0.33 -1.58 0.84
C LEU A 151 0.87 -2.46 0.49
N VAL A 152 1.25 -2.58 -0.80
CA VAL A 152 2.46 -3.32 -1.20
C VAL A 152 3.71 -2.75 -0.53
N GLY A 153 3.94 -1.45 -0.67
CA GLY A 153 5.14 -0.81 -0.14
C GLY A 153 5.19 -0.78 1.38
N SER A 154 4.13 -0.28 2.02
CA SER A 154 4.11 -0.07 3.47
C SER A 154 4.03 -1.38 4.25
N VAL A 155 3.19 -2.33 3.80
CA VAL A 155 3.00 -3.60 4.51
C VAL A 155 4.20 -4.52 4.33
N ALA A 156 4.78 -4.59 3.12
CA ALA A 156 5.97 -5.41 2.90
C ALA A 156 7.14 -4.99 3.79
N LEU A 157 7.33 -3.67 3.94
CA LEU A 157 8.37 -3.15 4.81
C LEU A 157 8.04 -3.29 6.29
N GLU A 158 6.78 -3.07 6.70
CA GLU A 158 6.36 -3.25 8.09
C GLU A 158 6.60 -4.68 8.56
N MET A 159 6.39 -5.68 7.71
CA MET A 159 6.62 -7.09 8.03
C MET A 159 8.07 -7.43 8.35
N VAL A 160 9.02 -6.72 7.77
CA VAL A 160 10.46 -6.96 7.93
C VAL A 160 11.16 -5.85 8.74
N CYS A 161 10.42 -4.82 9.14
CA CYS A 161 10.96 -3.70 9.91
C CYS A 161 11.21 -4.12 11.36
N PRO A 162 12.42 -3.91 11.89
CA PRO A 162 12.73 -4.21 13.29
C PRO A 162 12.21 -3.15 14.27
N HIS A 163 11.78 -1.98 13.77
CA HIS A 163 11.36 -0.85 14.59
C HIS A 163 9.84 -0.83 14.74
N LEU A 164 9.36 -1.03 15.97
CA LEU A 164 7.93 -1.08 16.30
C LEU A 164 7.47 0.16 17.09
N GLU A 165 8.27 1.21 17.12
CA GLU A 165 7.92 2.48 17.76
C GLU A 165 6.77 3.17 17.01
N ALA A 166 5.79 3.69 17.73
CA ALA A 166 4.59 4.28 17.14
C ALA A 166 4.90 5.36 16.09
N TRP A 167 5.80 6.30 16.40
CA TRP A 167 6.16 7.37 15.47
C TRP A 167 6.85 6.87 14.23
N HIS A 168 7.70 5.84 14.35
CA HIS A 168 8.32 5.19 13.21
C HIS A 168 7.26 4.56 12.28
N LEU A 169 6.33 3.79 12.84
CA LEU A 169 5.26 3.15 12.08
C LEU A 169 4.32 4.17 11.43
N TRP A 170 3.92 5.20 12.18
CA TRP A 170 3.02 6.22 11.66
C TRP A 170 3.64 7.07 10.54
N ILE A 171 4.88 7.53 10.71
CA ILE A 171 5.56 8.39 9.74
C ILE A 171 6.14 7.55 8.60
N GLY A 172 6.86 6.48 8.90
CA GLY A 172 7.54 5.65 7.91
C GLY A 172 6.58 4.83 7.05
N HIS A 173 5.48 4.33 7.62
CA HIS A 173 4.56 3.43 6.91
C HIS A 173 3.16 4.05 6.71
N GLY A 174 2.58 4.65 7.74
CA GLY A 174 1.23 5.21 7.67
C GLY A 174 1.13 6.43 6.76
N LEU A 175 1.99 7.44 6.98
CA LEU A 175 2.03 8.64 6.12
C LEU A 175 2.35 8.27 4.67
N THR A 176 3.22 7.30 4.44
CA THR A 176 3.57 6.80 3.11
C THR A 176 2.35 6.24 2.37
N LEU A 177 1.50 5.45 3.03
CA LEU A 177 0.26 4.96 2.44
C LEU A 177 -0.63 6.14 2.01
N VAL A 178 -0.83 7.12 2.90
CA VAL A 178 -1.65 8.31 2.60
C VAL A 178 -1.09 9.10 1.41
N MET A 179 0.22 9.30 1.36
CA MET A 179 0.88 9.98 0.23
C MET A 179 0.69 9.23 -1.09
N LEU A 180 0.78 7.90 -1.09
CA LEU A 180 0.59 7.08 -2.28
C LEU A 180 -0.87 7.08 -2.75
N VAL A 181 -1.85 7.10 -1.83
CA VAL A 181 -3.27 7.29 -2.18
C VAL A 181 -3.49 8.66 -2.82
N ALA A 182 -2.95 9.72 -2.23
CA ALA A 182 -3.05 11.07 -2.76
C ALA A 182 -2.35 11.21 -4.13
N PHE A 183 -1.16 10.66 -4.27
CA PHE A 183 -0.44 10.61 -5.55
C PHE A 183 -1.24 9.85 -6.62
N GLY A 184 -1.75 8.67 -6.29
CA GLY A 184 -2.59 7.89 -7.19
C GLY A 184 -3.83 8.65 -7.63
N TRP A 185 -4.52 9.33 -6.69
CA TRP A 185 -5.68 10.17 -7.00
C TRP A 185 -5.33 11.31 -7.97
N TYR A 186 -4.21 11.99 -7.75
CA TYR A 186 -3.76 13.07 -8.62
C TYR A 186 -3.37 12.54 -10.02
N ALA A 187 -2.51 11.53 -10.08
CA ALA A 187 -1.98 10.96 -11.31
C ALA A 187 -3.04 10.21 -12.13
N GLY A 188 -4.07 9.66 -11.46
CA GLY A 188 -5.12 8.88 -12.11
C GLY A 188 -5.84 9.63 -13.22
N ARG A 189 -6.03 10.95 -13.09
CA ARG A 189 -6.62 11.78 -14.13
C ARG A 189 -5.82 11.74 -15.44
N ARG A 190 -4.50 11.72 -15.32
CA ARG A 190 -3.60 11.77 -16.50
C ARG A 190 -3.45 10.40 -17.18
N TRP A 191 -3.43 9.33 -16.39
CA TRP A 191 -3.05 8.00 -16.89
C TRP A 191 -4.23 7.07 -17.15
N LEU A 192 -5.32 7.23 -16.42
CA LEU A 192 -6.49 6.34 -16.48
C LEU A 192 -7.65 6.94 -17.27
N ALA A 193 -7.68 8.24 -17.50
CA ALA A 193 -8.61 8.87 -18.46
C ALA A 193 -8.29 8.42 -19.89
N PRO A 194 -9.30 8.36 -20.78
CA PRO A 194 -9.14 8.05 -22.20
C PRO A 194 -8.19 8.98 -22.92
#